data_8cc52651726c385d1de3eb7413975626
#
_entry.id   8cc52651726c385d1de3eb7413975626
#
_cell.length_a   1.000
_cell.length_b   1.000
_cell.length_c   1.000
_cell.angle_alpha   90.00
_cell.angle_beta   90.00
_cell.angle_gamma   90.00
#
_symmetry.space_group_name_H-M   'P 1'
#
loop_
_entity.id
_entity.type
_entity.pdbx_description
1 polymer ?
#
loop_
_entity_poly.entity_id
_entity_poly.type
_entity_poly.pdbx_seq_one_letter_code
_entity_poly.pdbx_strand_id
1 'polypeptide(L)'
;MKINVSINFDMDGTIADLYSVSEWLADLESHNPRPYKEAKPMVNMSLLSRYIHKAQAMGYEVNIVSWLSKSSNQEYNEMVTKAKLDWLHKHLRSVQFDNIVIVPYGTPKSTCIKQSDMGILFDDEQKNRTEWRGTSAEPSEIFEILKGILK
;
A
#
# COMPACT_ATOMS: atom_id res chain seq x y z
N MET A 1 13.77 -0.75 -22.67
CA MET A 1 14.34 -1.75 -21.76
C MET A 1 13.49 -1.80 -20.48
N LYS A 2 13.09 -3.00 -20.07
CA LYS A 2 12.28 -3.17 -18.86
C LYS A 2 13.18 -3.18 -17.62
N ILE A 3 12.85 -2.36 -16.65
CA ILE A 3 13.55 -2.33 -15.36
C ILE A 3 12.95 -3.41 -14.46
N ASN A 4 13.78 -4.33 -13.95
CA ASN A 4 13.35 -5.40 -13.07
C ASN A 4 13.37 -4.97 -11.60
N VAL A 5 12.79 -3.81 -11.31
CA VAL A 5 12.69 -3.26 -9.95
C VAL A 5 11.23 -2.90 -9.67
N SER A 6 10.78 -3.21 -8.49
CA SER A 6 9.42 -2.90 -8.06
C SER A 6 9.39 -1.75 -7.05
N ILE A 7 8.32 -0.99 -7.09
CA ILE A 7 8.00 0.03 -6.10
C ILE A 7 6.69 -0.41 -5.44
N ASN A 8 6.73 -0.60 -4.13
CA ASN A 8 5.64 -1.24 -3.40
C ASN A 8 5.16 -0.34 -2.28
N PHE A 9 3.85 -0.19 -2.17
CA PHE A 9 3.22 0.63 -1.14
C PHE A 9 2.31 -0.21 -0.26
N ASP A 10 2.50 -0.09 1.05
CA ASP A 10 1.49 -0.44 2.04
C ASP A 10 0.33 0.56 1.96
N MET A 11 -0.83 0.24 2.49
CA MET A 11 -1.98 1.15 2.50
C MET A 11 -2.17 1.82 3.86
N ASP A 12 -2.57 1.06 4.87
CA ASP A 12 -2.97 1.61 6.16
C ASP A 12 -1.78 2.20 6.92
N GLY A 13 -1.85 3.49 7.22
CA GLY A 13 -0.75 4.22 7.86
C GLY A 13 0.35 4.67 6.91
N THR A 14 0.26 4.34 5.62
CA THR A 14 1.25 4.70 4.59
C THR A 14 0.67 5.68 3.57
N ILE A 15 -0.38 5.31 2.87
CA ILE A 15 -1.08 6.20 1.94
C ILE A 15 -2.52 6.49 2.38
N ALA A 16 -3.10 5.62 3.20
CA ALA A 16 -4.45 5.74 3.74
C ALA A 16 -4.38 5.95 5.26
N ASP A 17 -4.98 7.02 5.74
CA ASP A 17 -4.92 7.41 7.15
C ASP A 17 -6.01 6.69 7.97
N LEU A 18 -5.89 5.37 8.06
CA LEU A 18 -6.83 4.52 8.79
C LEU A 18 -6.89 4.91 10.27
N TYR A 19 -5.74 5.13 10.86
CA TYR A 19 -5.61 5.31 12.32
C TYR A 19 -6.11 6.67 12.81
N SER A 20 -6.38 7.61 11.92
CA SER A 20 -7.01 8.90 12.26
C SER A 20 -8.52 8.88 12.11
N VAL A 21 -9.09 7.79 11.62
CA VAL A 21 -10.55 7.63 11.56
C VAL A 21 -11.07 7.44 12.98
N SER A 22 -12.05 8.28 13.39
CA SER A 22 -12.67 8.17 14.71
C SER A 22 -13.25 6.76 14.90
N GLU A 23 -12.98 6.16 16.07
CA GLU A 23 -13.49 4.82 16.44
C GLU A 23 -12.97 3.69 15.55
N TRP A 24 -11.83 3.88 14.88
CA TRP A 24 -11.32 2.87 13.94
C TRP A 24 -11.10 1.51 14.61
N LEU A 25 -10.56 1.50 15.84
CA LEU A 25 -10.30 0.23 16.53
C LEU A 25 -11.59 -0.46 16.94
N ALA A 26 -12.54 0.28 17.49
CA ALA A 26 -13.85 -0.27 17.86
C ALA A 26 -14.58 -0.83 16.63
N ASP A 27 -14.50 -0.15 15.50
CA ASP A 27 -15.09 -0.62 14.25
C ASP A 27 -14.44 -1.92 13.75
N LEU A 28 -13.12 -2.02 13.82
CA LEU A 28 -12.43 -3.26 13.46
C LEU A 28 -12.85 -4.41 14.38
N GLU A 29 -12.91 -4.16 15.68
CA GLU A 29 -13.32 -5.16 16.66
C GLU A 29 -14.77 -5.62 16.47
N SER A 30 -15.64 -4.75 15.99
CA SER A 30 -17.04 -5.05 15.70
C SER A 30 -17.29 -5.50 14.25
N HIS A 31 -16.24 -5.74 13.47
CA HIS A 31 -16.30 -6.14 12.08
C HIS A 31 -17.04 -5.12 11.19
N ASN A 32 -16.77 -3.83 11.41
CA ASN A 32 -17.28 -2.74 10.59
C ASN A 32 -16.17 -2.26 9.64
N PRO A 33 -16.36 -2.34 8.31
CA PRO A 33 -15.32 -1.91 7.37
C PRO A 33 -15.24 -0.38 7.20
N ARG A 34 -16.04 0.39 7.91
CA ARG A 34 -16.13 1.85 7.79
C ARG A 34 -14.76 2.55 7.78
N PRO A 35 -13.80 2.23 8.68
CA PRO A 35 -12.51 2.94 8.69
C PRO A 35 -11.76 2.81 7.37
N TYR A 36 -11.82 1.64 6.72
CA TYR A 36 -11.16 1.43 5.44
C TYR A 36 -11.82 2.23 4.30
N LYS A 37 -13.11 2.53 4.43
CA LYS A 37 -13.83 3.33 3.44
C LYS A 37 -13.61 4.82 3.63
N GLU A 38 -13.52 5.27 4.88
CA GLU A 38 -13.48 6.70 5.23
C GLU A 38 -12.08 7.26 5.43
N ALA A 39 -11.05 6.43 5.42
CA ALA A 39 -9.67 6.89 5.58
C ALA A 39 -9.33 7.96 4.55
N LYS A 40 -8.71 9.04 5.01
CA LYS A 40 -8.26 10.12 4.12
C LYS A 40 -6.88 9.78 3.55
N PRO A 41 -6.54 10.33 2.37
CA PRO A 41 -5.16 10.23 1.88
C PRO A 41 -4.16 10.85 2.84
N MET A 42 -3.01 10.18 3.01
CA MET A 42 -1.91 10.69 3.84
C MET A 42 -0.93 11.54 3.06
N VAL A 43 -0.97 11.45 1.73
CA VAL A 43 -0.03 12.15 0.85
C VAL A 43 -0.80 12.85 -0.26
N ASN A 44 -0.12 13.74 -0.98
CA ASN A 44 -0.70 14.39 -2.16
C ASN A 44 -0.92 13.35 -3.25
N MET A 45 -2.16 12.98 -3.49
CA MET A 45 -2.52 11.91 -4.43
C MET A 45 -2.27 12.29 -5.89
N SER A 46 -2.45 13.56 -6.25
CA SER A 46 -2.11 14.02 -7.61
C SER A 46 -0.62 13.87 -7.89
N LEU A 47 0.20 14.23 -6.92
CA LEU A 47 1.66 14.10 -7.05
C LEU A 47 2.06 12.61 -7.07
N LEU A 48 1.49 11.80 -6.19
CA LEU A 48 1.77 10.37 -6.17
C LEU A 48 1.39 9.71 -7.50
N SER A 49 0.22 10.04 -8.05
CA SER A 49 -0.22 9.52 -9.35
C SER A 49 0.79 9.85 -10.45
N ARG A 50 1.30 11.08 -10.48
CA ARG A 50 2.31 11.49 -11.48
C ARG A 50 3.60 10.69 -11.34
N TYR A 51 4.08 10.49 -10.12
CA TYR A 51 5.27 9.68 -9.89
C TYR A 51 5.06 8.22 -10.29
N ILE A 52 3.90 7.65 -9.98
CA ILE A 52 3.59 6.27 -10.37
C ILE A 52 3.55 6.14 -11.90
N HIS A 53 2.88 7.06 -12.59
CA HIS A 53 2.84 7.05 -14.05
C HIS A 53 4.25 7.14 -14.65
N LYS A 54 5.08 8.03 -14.10
CA LYS A 54 6.47 8.16 -14.56
C LYS A 54 7.27 6.89 -14.31
N ALA A 55 7.12 6.29 -13.13
CA ALA A 55 7.80 5.05 -12.78
C ALA A 55 7.43 3.93 -13.77
N GLN A 56 6.15 3.75 -14.01
CA GLN A 56 5.68 2.71 -14.95
C GLN A 56 6.15 2.99 -16.37
N ALA A 57 6.17 4.24 -16.80
CA ALA A 57 6.72 4.62 -18.11
C ALA A 57 8.21 4.32 -18.23
N MET A 58 8.94 4.36 -17.12
CA MET A 58 10.37 4.02 -17.07
C MET A 58 10.63 2.51 -16.94
N GLY A 59 9.57 1.70 -16.78
CA GLY A 59 9.67 0.25 -16.69
C GLY A 59 9.64 -0.33 -15.29
N TYR A 60 9.42 0.49 -14.26
CA TYR A 60 9.21 -0.02 -12.90
C TYR A 60 7.87 -0.72 -12.78
N GLU A 61 7.84 -1.81 -12.02
CA GLU A 61 6.60 -2.41 -11.56
C GLU A 61 6.13 -1.67 -10.31
N VAL A 62 4.87 -1.26 -10.27
CA VAL A 62 4.33 -0.53 -9.10
C VAL A 62 3.16 -1.30 -8.51
N ASN A 63 3.26 -1.64 -7.24
CA ASN A 63 2.35 -2.54 -6.56
C ASN A 63 1.80 -1.96 -5.27
N ILE A 64 0.64 -2.45 -4.89
CA ILE A 64 0.10 -2.33 -3.53
C ILE A 64 0.30 -3.69 -2.84
N VAL A 65 0.80 -3.67 -1.61
CA VAL A 65 0.92 -4.87 -0.75
C VAL A 65 0.35 -4.52 0.61
N SER A 66 -0.83 -5.03 0.91
CA SER A 66 -1.59 -4.64 2.11
C SER A 66 -2.10 -5.87 2.86
N TRP A 67 -2.12 -5.76 4.19
CA TRP A 67 -2.67 -6.79 5.06
C TRP A 67 -4.14 -6.58 5.30
N LEU A 68 -4.87 -7.67 5.41
CA LEU A 68 -6.21 -7.70 5.96
C LEU A 68 -6.17 -7.46 7.48
N SER A 69 -7.33 -7.33 8.11
CA SER A 69 -7.41 -7.19 9.55
C SER A 69 -6.92 -8.45 10.28
N LYS A 70 -6.69 -8.34 11.58
CA LYS A 70 -6.31 -9.50 12.42
C LYS A 70 -7.44 -10.53 12.56
N SER A 71 -8.67 -10.18 12.16
CA SER A 71 -9.81 -11.07 12.26
C SER A 71 -9.67 -12.28 11.33
N SER A 72 -10.10 -13.46 11.81
CA SER A 72 -10.24 -14.64 10.97
C SER A 72 -11.61 -14.71 10.28
N ASN A 73 -12.50 -13.74 10.49
CA ASN A 73 -13.82 -13.68 9.89
C ASN A 73 -13.70 -13.42 8.39
N GLN A 74 -14.02 -14.44 7.59
CA GLN A 74 -13.86 -14.36 6.13
C GLN A 74 -14.79 -13.30 5.51
N GLU A 75 -16.04 -13.23 5.97
CA GLU A 75 -17.00 -12.24 5.45
C GLU A 75 -16.50 -10.81 5.68
N TYR A 76 -15.99 -10.53 6.88
CA TYR A 76 -15.41 -9.22 7.19
C TYR A 76 -14.20 -8.92 6.30
N ASN A 77 -13.30 -9.88 6.14
CA ASN A 77 -12.10 -9.69 5.30
C ASN A 77 -12.45 -9.48 3.83
N GLU A 78 -13.54 -10.07 3.33
CA GLU A 78 -14.04 -9.76 2.00
C GLU A 78 -14.54 -8.32 1.90
N MET A 79 -15.24 -7.83 2.93
CA MET A 79 -15.67 -6.43 2.99
C MET A 79 -14.48 -5.48 3.06
N VAL A 80 -13.45 -5.82 3.81
CA VAL A 80 -12.21 -5.02 3.90
C VAL A 80 -11.50 -4.99 2.56
N THR A 81 -11.39 -6.12 1.89
CA THR A 81 -10.77 -6.20 0.55
C THR A 81 -11.50 -5.28 -0.43
N LYS A 82 -12.83 -5.36 -0.46
CA LYS A 82 -13.62 -4.49 -1.33
C LYS A 82 -13.42 -3.01 -0.99
N ALA A 83 -13.43 -2.68 0.30
CA ALA A 83 -13.24 -1.31 0.74
C ALA A 83 -11.88 -0.75 0.31
N LYS A 84 -10.82 -1.55 0.41
CA LYS A 84 -9.47 -1.16 -0.03
C LYS A 84 -9.41 -0.95 -1.54
N LEU A 85 -10.00 -1.84 -2.32
CA LEU A 85 -10.03 -1.70 -3.78
C LEU A 85 -10.82 -0.44 -4.20
N ASP A 86 -11.97 -0.21 -3.58
CA ASP A 86 -12.79 0.97 -3.83
C ASP A 86 -12.04 2.25 -3.47
N TRP A 87 -11.30 2.23 -2.37
CA TRP A 87 -10.48 3.36 -1.91
C TRP A 87 -9.40 3.72 -2.93
N LEU A 88 -8.68 2.72 -3.44
CA LEU A 88 -7.66 2.93 -4.47
C LEU A 88 -8.28 3.50 -5.74
N HIS A 89 -9.42 2.96 -6.15
CA HIS A 89 -10.13 3.45 -7.34
C HIS A 89 -10.60 4.90 -7.17
N LYS A 90 -11.01 5.28 -5.98
CA LYS A 90 -11.46 6.64 -5.67
C LYS A 90 -10.31 7.64 -5.64
N HIS A 91 -9.22 7.30 -4.95
CA HIS A 91 -8.14 8.25 -4.64
C HIS A 91 -6.97 8.21 -5.63
N LEU A 92 -6.78 7.10 -6.32
CA LEU A 92 -5.74 6.92 -7.35
C LEU A 92 -6.38 6.43 -8.65
N ARG A 93 -7.41 7.12 -9.07
CA ARG A 93 -8.29 6.72 -10.16
C ARG A 93 -7.57 6.50 -11.50
N SER A 94 -6.58 7.33 -11.80
CA SER A 94 -5.82 7.24 -13.05
C SER A 94 -4.71 6.18 -13.00
N VAL A 95 -4.42 5.61 -11.83
CA VAL A 95 -3.35 4.64 -11.66
C VAL A 95 -3.88 3.23 -11.88
N GLN A 96 -3.19 2.49 -12.74
CA GLN A 96 -3.40 1.06 -12.88
C GLN A 96 -2.18 0.35 -12.31
N PHE A 97 -2.29 -0.13 -11.07
CA PHE A 97 -1.19 -0.85 -10.43
C PHE A 97 -0.90 -2.15 -11.17
N ASP A 98 0.37 -2.52 -11.24
CA ASP A 98 0.77 -3.79 -11.85
C ASP A 98 0.24 -4.96 -11.03
N ASN A 99 0.28 -4.87 -9.71
CA ASN A 99 -0.33 -5.83 -8.80
C ASN A 99 -0.94 -5.14 -7.60
N ILE A 100 -2.11 -5.60 -7.18
CA ILE A 100 -2.71 -5.23 -5.90
C ILE A 100 -2.82 -6.51 -5.09
N VAL A 101 -1.98 -6.62 -4.06
CA VAL A 101 -1.87 -7.82 -3.23
C VAL A 101 -2.44 -7.50 -1.85
N ILE A 102 -3.58 -8.11 -1.54
CA ILE A 102 -4.24 -7.96 -0.24
C ILE A 102 -4.28 -9.35 0.38
N VAL A 103 -3.53 -9.53 1.46
CA VAL A 103 -3.21 -10.84 2.04
C VAL A 103 -3.54 -10.88 3.53
N PRO A 104 -3.66 -12.08 4.13
CA PRO A 104 -3.93 -12.20 5.55
C PRO A 104 -2.89 -11.47 6.40
N TYR A 105 -3.35 -10.95 7.53
CA TYR A 105 -2.50 -10.27 8.51
C TYR A 105 -1.31 -11.15 8.89
N GLY A 106 -0.13 -10.58 8.87
CA GLY A 106 1.11 -11.28 9.24
C GLY A 106 1.82 -11.97 8.09
N THR A 107 1.25 -12.01 6.89
CA THR A 107 1.93 -12.57 5.73
C THR A 107 3.19 -11.77 5.42
N PRO A 108 4.37 -12.40 5.34
CA PRO A 108 5.60 -11.68 4.98
C PRO A 108 5.47 -11.03 3.61
N LYS A 109 5.59 -9.71 3.54
CA LYS A 109 5.35 -8.98 2.29
C LYS A 109 6.35 -9.31 1.20
N SER A 110 7.58 -9.69 1.57
CA SER A 110 8.58 -10.14 0.60
C SER A 110 8.14 -11.38 -0.20
N THR A 111 7.26 -12.21 0.37
CA THR A 111 6.75 -13.40 -0.34
C THR A 111 5.67 -13.06 -1.35
N CYS A 112 5.13 -11.84 -1.29
CA CYS A 112 4.01 -11.41 -2.14
C CYS A 112 4.46 -10.84 -3.48
N ILE A 113 5.73 -10.43 -3.57
CA ILE A 113 6.28 -9.78 -4.76
C ILE A 113 7.45 -10.61 -5.28
N LYS A 114 7.38 -10.99 -6.55
CA LYS A 114 8.33 -11.91 -7.17
C LYS A 114 9.78 -11.45 -7.09
N GLN A 115 10.02 -10.13 -7.18
CA GLN A 115 11.37 -9.56 -7.17
C GLN A 115 11.53 -8.61 -5.98
N SER A 116 11.05 -9.02 -4.81
CA SER A 116 11.08 -8.19 -3.61
C SER A 116 12.47 -7.78 -3.17
N ASP A 117 13.48 -8.63 -3.41
CA ASP A 117 14.87 -8.35 -3.09
C ASP A 117 15.47 -7.18 -3.89
N MET A 118 14.86 -6.82 -5.00
CA MET A 118 15.25 -5.67 -5.83
C MET A 118 14.27 -4.50 -5.69
N GLY A 119 13.23 -4.66 -4.88
CA GLY A 119 12.16 -3.69 -4.75
C GLY A 119 12.32 -2.73 -3.58
N ILE A 120 11.54 -1.67 -3.61
CA ILE A 120 11.41 -0.70 -2.52
C ILE A 120 10.04 -0.89 -1.89
N LEU A 121 9.98 -0.99 -0.56
CA LEU A 121 8.71 -1.01 0.20
C LEU A 121 8.59 0.26 1.03
N PHE A 122 7.48 0.96 0.85
CA PHE A 122 7.06 2.03 1.75
C PHE A 122 6.01 1.47 2.72
N ASP A 123 6.33 1.46 4.01
CA ASP A 123 5.49 0.87 5.05
C ASP A 123 5.73 1.61 6.36
N ASP A 124 4.67 1.87 7.12
CA ASP A 124 4.76 2.56 8.40
C ASP A 124 5.24 1.66 9.55
N GLU A 125 5.17 0.34 9.38
CA GLU A 125 5.59 -0.61 10.42
C GLU A 125 7.05 -1.01 10.27
N GLN A 126 7.82 -0.80 11.35
CA GLN A 126 9.24 -1.17 11.38
C GLN A 126 9.45 -2.65 11.13
N LYS A 127 8.59 -3.51 11.68
CA LYS A 127 8.69 -4.96 11.48
C LYS A 127 8.63 -5.32 9.99
N ASN A 128 7.69 -4.73 9.25
CA ASN A 128 7.55 -4.97 7.82
C ASN A 128 8.77 -4.48 7.05
N ARG A 129 9.28 -3.31 7.41
CA ARG A 129 10.49 -2.77 6.77
C ARG A 129 11.71 -3.66 7.03
N THR A 130 11.86 -4.15 8.26
CA THR A 130 12.98 -5.02 8.63
C THR A 130 12.92 -6.38 7.92
N GLU A 131 11.73 -6.94 7.75
CA GLU A 131 11.55 -8.25 7.09
C GLU A 131 11.59 -8.17 5.57
N TRP A 132 11.45 -6.98 4.99
CA TRP A 132 11.51 -6.80 3.54
C TRP A 132 12.92 -7.07 3.01
N ARG A 133 13.04 -7.85 1.94
CA ARG A 133 14.35 -8.25 1.40
C ARG A 133 15.07 -7.16 0.63
N GLY A 134 14.33 -6.20 0.07
CA GLY A 134 14.90 -5.09 -0.67
C GLY A 134 15.14 -3.87 0.20
N THR A 135 15.05 -2.70 -0.41
CA THR A 135 15.11 -1.42 0.30
C THR A 135 13.74 -1.08 0.87
N SER A 136 13.72 -0.53 2.08
CA SER A 136 12.46 -0.09 2.69
C SER A 136 12.59 1.31 3.27
N ALA A 137 11.46 2.01 3.39
CA ALA A 137 11.44 3.36 3.90
C ALA A 137 10.10 3.68 4.57
N GLU A 138 10.08 4.74 5.37
CA GLU A 138 8.88 5.23 6.02
C GLU A 138 8.02 6.05 5.04
N PRO A 139 6.72 6.21 5.33
CA PRO A 139 5.83 6.98 4.46
C PRO A 139 6.29 8.42 4.21
N SER A 140 6.91 9.04 5.21
CA SER A 140 7.42 10.43 5.09
C SER A 140 8.51 10.59 4.02
N GLU A 141 9.12 9.49 3.60
CA GLU A 141 10.23 9.50 2.64
C GLU A 141 9.78 9.21 1.19
N ILE A 142 8.48 8.98 0.96
CA ILE A 142 7.96 8.56 -0.36
C ILE A 142 8.42 9.51 -1.46
N PHE A 143 8.11 10.79 -1.35
CA PHE A 143 8.37 11.73 -2.45
C PHE A 143 9.86 12.02 -2.64
N GLU A 144 10.62 12.09 -1.57
CA GLU A 144 12.06 12.30 -1.65
C GLU A 144 12.74 11.16 -2.40
N ILE A 145 12.39 9.92 -2.03
CA ILE A 145 12.96 8.73 -2.67
C ILE A 145 12.49 8.62 -4.12
N LEU A 146 11.19 8.78 -4.41
CA LEU A 146 10.69 8.71 -5.78
C LEU A 146 11.33 9.78 -6.65
N LYS A 147 11.47 11.00 -6.16
CA LYS A 147 12.14 12.07 -6.88
C LYS A 147 13.58 11.69 -7.23
N GLY A 148 14.29 11.03 -6.30
CA GLY A 148 15.67 10.61 -6.50
C GLY A 148 15.82 9.52 -7.54
N ILE A 149 14.97 8.50 -7.52
CA ILE A 149 15.10 7.34 -8.43
C ILE A 149 14.49 7.59 -9.82
N LEU A 150 13.58 8.55 -9.94
CA LEU A 150 12.86 8.84 -11.20
C LEU A 150 13.40 10.07 -11.95
N LYS A 151 14.63 10.41 -11.72
CA LYS A 151 15.28 11.52 -12.43
C LYS A 151 15.40 11.32 -13.93
#